data_14d089b8dcbb3b9a4121661e482eb854
#
_entry.id   14d089b8dcbb3b9a4121661e482eb854
#
_cell.length_a   1.000
_cell.length_b   1.000
_cell.length_c   1.000
_cell.angle_alpha   90.00
_cell.angle_beta   90.00
_cell.angle_gamma   90.00
#
_symmetry.space_group_name_H-M   'P 1'
#
loop_
_entity.id
_entity.type
_entity.pdbx_description
1 polymer ?
#
loop_
_entity_poly.entity_id
_entity_poly.type
_entity_poly.pdbx_seq_one_letter_code
_entity_poly.pdbx_strand_id
1 'polypeptide(L)'
;ETSVMGHVLLVAIMGYFCAVKLGACDERIVGDFLCGLFHDLPEVLTRDIVSPVKRSVPGLDDLIKRIEERLVAEKILPLLPYSWHEDILYYTQNEFTNRAKVDGMIIPTTIEEINEKYNSAGFHAIDGTVLKACDNLAAFVEVWLSRRYGITSPHMEEGERSIRELYRNKVIGGIDFGRVYDEFPLNS
;
A
#
# COMPACT_ATOMS: atom_id res chain seq x y z
N GLU A 1 -5.35 -17.05 -10.51
CA GLU A 1 -4.57 -15.87 -10.92
C GLU A 1 -5.34 -14.65 -10.44
N THR A 2 -4.79 -13.90 -9.49
CA THR A 2 -5.37 -12.64 -9.02
C THR A 2 -4.97 -11.54 -9.99
N SER A 3 -5.89 -10.60 -10.23
CA SER A 3 -5.56 -9.46 -11.09
C SER A 3 -4.96 -8.34 -10.25
N VAL A 4 -3.95 -7.65 -10.75
CA VAL A 4 -3.37 -6.44 -10.11
C VAL A 4 -4.49 -5.45 -9.75
N MET A 5 -5.45 -5.24 -10.64
CA MET A 5 -6.60 -4.36 -10.39
C MET A 5 -7.45 -4.82 -9.18
N GLY A 6 -7.63 -6.12 -9.00
CA GLY A 6 -8.36 -6.67 -7.84
C GLY A 6 -7.60 -6.42 -6.54
N HIS A 7 -6.27 -6.63 -6.56
CA HIS A 7 -5.39 -6.37 -5.43
C HIS A 7 -5.44 -4.89 -5.00
N VAL A 8 -5.10 -3.97 -5.91
CA VAL A 8 -5.04 -2.53 -5.57
C VAL A 8 -6.39 -1.98 -5.13
N LEU A 9 -7.51 -2.47 -5.70
CA LEU A 9 -8.84 -2.08 -5.25
C LEU A 9 -9.12 -2.56 -3.81
N LEU A 10 -8.69 -3.78 -3.47
CA LEU A 10 -8.82 -4.30 -2.11
C LEU A 10 -8.00 -3.47 -1.12
N VAL A 11 -6.76 -3.13 -1.48
CA VAL A 11 -5.89 -2.25 -0.68
C VAL A 11 -6.55 -0.88 -0.47
N ALA A 12 -7.08 -0.28 -1.54
CA ALA A 12 -7.76 1.02 -1.48
C ALA A 12 -8.99 0.99 -0.55
N ILE A 13 -9.81 -0.05 -0.65
CA ILE A 13 -10.99 -0.22 0.22
C ILE A 13 -10.58 -0.40 1.68
N MET A 14 -9.56 -1.22 1.95
CA MET A 14 -9.04 -1.42 3.31
C MET A 14 -8.44 -0.11 3.86
N GLY A 15 -7.65 0.61 3.06
CA GLY A 15 -7.11 1.93 3.39
C GLY A 15 -8.19 2.93 3.76
N TYR A 16 -9.26 3.00 2.96
CA TYR A 16 -10.42 3.83 3.25
C TYR A 16 -11.02 3.51 4.63
N PHE A 17 -11.30 2.25 4.93
CA PHE A 17 -11.87 1.88 6.23
C PHE A 17 -10.92 2.12 7.40
N CYS A 18 -9.62 1.91 7.20
CA CYS A 18 -8.61 2.25 8.19
C CYS A 18 -8.58 3.76 8.46
N ALA A 19 -8.57 4.60 7.43
CA ALA A 19 -8.61 6.06 7.56
C ALA A 19 -9.87 6.54 8.31
N VAL A 20 -11.04 6.00 7.98
CA VAL A 20 -12.28 6.26 8.72
C VAL A 20 -12.14 5.86 10.19
N LYS A 21 -11.58 4.70 10.47
CA LYS A 21 -11.34 4.22 11.85
C LYS A 21 -10.37 5.09 12.63
N LEU A 22 -9.41 5.72 11.95
CA LEU A 22 -8.45 6.68 12.54
C LEU A 22 -9.06 8.07 12.80
N GLY A 23 -10.29 8.32 12.36
CA GLY A 23 -10.91 9.65 12.43
C GLY A 23 -10.26 10.65 11.46
N ALA A 24 -9.78 10.17 10.32
CA ALA A 24 -9.18 11.00 9.28
C ALA A 24 -10.19 12.02 8.71
N CYS A 25 -9.70 13.19 8.31
CA CYS A 25 -10.52 14.15 7.56
C CYS A 25 -10.81 13.62 6.14
N ASP A 26 -11.83 14.16 5.47
CA ASP A 26 -12.28 13.69 4.15
C ASP A 26 -11.15 13.67 3.11
N GLU A 27 -10.29 14.68 3.08
CA GLU A 27 -9.18 14.76 2.14
C GLU A 27 -8.15 13.64 2.38
N ARG A 28 -7.84 13.32 3.64
CA ARG A 28 -6.94 12.22 4.01
C ARG A 28 -7.57 10.86 3.66
N ILE A 29 -8.87 10.67 3.90
CA ILE A 29 -9.61 9.45 3.51
C ILE A 29 -9.51 9.23 2.00
N VAL A 30 -9.76 10.27 1.21
CA VAL A 30 -9.64 10.21 -0.26
C VAL A 30 -8.20 9.97 -0.68
N GLY A 31 -7.24 10.64 -0.03
CA GLY A 31 -5.81 10.46 -0.28
C GLY A 31 -5.34 9.02 -0.05
N ASP A 32 -5.70 8.42 1.07
CA ASP A 32 -5.37 7.03 1.39
C ASP A 32 -6.02 6.04 0.41
N PHE A 33 -7.29 6.29 0.04
CA PHE A 33 -7.95 5.47 -0.98
C PHE A 33 -7.22 5.53 -2.33
N LEU A 34 -6.91 6.74 -2.81
CA LEU A 34 -6.22 6.93 -4.10
C LEU A 34 -4.78 6.41 -4.06
N CYS A 35 -4.06 6.60 -2.96
CA CYS A 35 -2.72 6.04 -2.79
C CYS A 35 -2.78 4.50 -2.82
N GLY A 36 -3.72 3.87 -2.10
CA GLY A 36 -3.93 2.43 -2.16
C GLY A 36 -4.34 1.93 -3.55
N LEU A 37 -5.08 2.73 -4.33
CA LEU A 37 -5.50 2.36 -5.69
C LEU A 37 -4.35 2.45 -6.70
N PHE A 38 -3.43 3.40 -6.54
CA PHE A 38 -2.39 3.68 -7.52
C PHE A 38 -0.99 3.22 -7.11
N HIS A 39 -0.81 2.66 -5.90
CA HIS A 39 0.53 2.32 -5.39
C HIS A 39 1.32 1.39 -6.33
N ASP A 40 0.66 0.41 -6.96
CA ASP A 40 1.26 -0.54 -7.90
C ASP A 40 1.13 -0.13 -9.38
N LEU A 41 0.66 1.09 -9.66
CA LEU A 41 0.56 1.56 -11.04
C LEU A 41 1.88 1.46 -11.83
N PRO A 42 3.05 1.74 -11.24
CA PRO A 42 4.33 1.56 -11.91
C PRO A 42 4.61 0.12 -12.35
N GLU A 43 4.15 -0.87 -11.61
CA GLU A 43 4.38 -2.30 -11.88
C GLU A 43 3.66 -2.80 -13.14
N VAL A 44 2.65 -2.07 -13.63
CA VAL A 44 2.00 -2.36 -14.94
C VAL A 44 3.01 -2.35 -16.08
N LEU A 45 4.09 -1.58 -15.96
CA LEU A 45 5.13 -1.40 -16.99
C LEU A 45 6.30 -2.38 -16.84
N THR A 46 6.66 -2.73 -15.60
CA THR A 46 7.81 -3.61 -15.29
C THR A 46 7.41 -5.05 -15.09
N ARG A 47 6.11 -5.31 -14.93
CA ARG A 47 5.51 -6.53 -14.37
C ARG A 47 5.94 -6.72 -12.91
N ASP A 48 5.06 -7.34 -12.13
CA ASP A 48 5.34 -7.63 -10.72
C ASP A 48 6.60 -8.53 -10.59
N ILE A 49 7.65 -7.97 -10.02
CA ILE A 49 8.87 -8.70 -9.68
C ILE A 49 8.71 -9.15 -8.22
N VAL A 50 8.54 -10.46 -8.02
CA VAL A 50 8.28 -11.02 -6.69
C VAL A 50 9.34 -10.61 -5.65
N SER A 51 8.89 -10.23 -4.47
CA SER A 51 9.72 -9.71 -3.37
C SER A 51 10.99 -10.53 -3.05
N PRO A 52 11.00 -11.88 -3.11
CA PRO A 52 12.24 -12.65 -2.93
C PRO A 52 13.32 -12.31 -3.96
N VAL A 53 12.94 -12.03 -5.21
CA VAL A 53 13.90 -11.64 -6.27
C VAL A 53 14.40 -10.22 -6.00
N LYS A 54 13.51 -9.26 -5.67
CA LYS A 54 13.90 -7.90 -5.32
C LYS A 54 14.95 -7.87 -4.20
N ARG A 55 14.83 -8.75 -3.20
CA ARG A 55 15.76 -8.83 -2.04
C ARG A 55 17.02 -9.67 -2.29
N SER A 56 17.08 -10.45 -3.37
CA SER A 56 18.21 -11.37 -3.63
C SER A 56 19.51 -10.67 -4.00
N VAL A 57 19.42 -9.43 -4.51
CA VAL A 57 20.57 -8.64 -4.95
C VAL A 57 20.56 -7.27 -4.26
N PRO A 58 21.59 -6.89 -3.51
CA PRO A 58 21.68 -5.56 -2.91
C PRO A 58 21.55 -4.45 -3.96
N GLY A 59 20.67 -3.48 -3.71
CA GLY A 59 20.43 -2.33 -4.60
C GLY A 59 19.52 -2.61 -5.80
N LEU A 60 19.03 -3.84 -5.99
CA LEU A 60 18.10 -4.17 -7.07
C LEU A 60 16.75 -3.45 -6.88
N ASP A 61 16.26 -3.37 -5.66
CA ASP A 61 15.01 -2.69 -5.32
C ASP A 61 15.06 -1.20 -5.70
N ASP A 62 16.15 -0.51 -5.35
CA ASP A 62 16.37 0.90 -5.71
C ASP A 62 16.50 1.11 -7.23
N LEU A 63 17.09 0.13 -7.94
CA LEU A 63 17.21 0.20 -9.39
C LEU A 63 15.84 0.02 -10.05
N ILE A 64 15.05 -0.94 -9.61
CA ILE A 64 13.69 -1.17 -10.10
C ILE A 64 12.86 0.09 -9.88
N LYS A 65 12.86 0.66 -8.68
CA LYS A 65 12.12 1.88 -8.36
C LYS A 65 12.48 3.04 -9.29
N ARG A 66 13.75 3.27 -9.55
CA ARG A 66 14.19 4.32 -10.52
C ARG A 66 13.72 4.05 -11.94
N ILE A 67 13.68 2.78 -12.36
CA ILE A 67 13.15 2.40 -13.68
C ILE A 67 11.65 2.67 -13.73
N GLU A 68 10.92 2.29 -12.71
CA GLU A 68 9.47 2.49 -12.59
C GLU A 68 9.11 3.97 -12.62
N GLU A 69 9.77 4.81 -11.82
CA GLU A 69 9.59 6.26 -11.81
C GLU A 69 9.80 6.87 -13.20
N ARG A 70 10.88 6.46 -13.90
CA ARG A 70 11.14 6.91 -15.27
C ARG A 70 10.06 6.46 -16.24
N LEU A 71 9.63 5.21 -16.16
CA LEU A 71 8.60 4.67 -17.04
C LEU A 71 7.23 5.32 -16.80
N VAL A 72 6.88 5.62 -15.57
CA VAL A 72 5.68 6.41 -15.26
C VAL A 72 5.73 7.75 -15.96
N ALA A 73 6.86 8.48 -15.84
CA ALA A 73 7.03 9.79 -16.48
C ALA A 73 6.99 9.72 -18.01
N GLU A 74 7.60 8.70 -18.62
CA GLU A 74 7.71 8.56 -20.07
C GLU A 74 6.48 7.93 -20.74
N LYS A 75 5.75 7.04 -20.04
CA LYS A 75 4.72 6.20 -20.64
C LYS A 75 3.32 6.43 -20.10
N ILE A 76 3.17 6.76 -18.82
CA ILE A 76 1.86 6.95 -18.18
C ILE A 76 1.45 8.41 -18.20
N LEU A 77 2.28 9.30 -17.67
CA LEU A 77 1.91 10.71 -17.57
C LEU A 77 1.49 11.35 -18.91
N PRO A 78 2.13 11.04 -20.06
CA PRO A 78 1.68 11.60 -21.34
C PRO A 78 0.28 11.17 -21.79
N LEU A 79 -0.27 10.10 -21.21
CA LEU A 79 -1.63 9.63 -21.49
C LEU A 79 -2.70 10.32 -20.64
N LEU A 80 -2.28 11.10 -19.65
CA LEU A 80 -3.16 11.73 -18.66
C LEU A 80 -3.21 13.25 -18.85
N PRO A 81 -4.30 13.91 -18.43
CA PRO A 81 -4.34 15.36 -18.37
C PRO A 81 -3.19 15.90 -17.51
N TYR A 82 -2.55 16.96 -17.96
CA TYR A 82 -1.41 17.57 -17.26
C TYR A 82 -1.73 17.93 -15.79
N SER A 83 -2.98 18.36 -15.53
CA SER A 83 -3.46 18.68 -14.17
C SER A 83 -3.47 17.49 -13.19
N TRP A 84 -3.35 16.26 -13.69
CA TRP A 84 -3.32 15.05 -12.83
C TRP A 84 -1.90 14.56 -12.56
N HIS A 85 -0.88 15.09 -13.24
CA HIS A 85 0.48 14.56 -13.15
C HIS A 85 1.04 14.63 -11.74
N GLU A 86 0.84 15.76 -11.06
CA GLU A 86 1.31 15.92 -9.68
C GLU A 86 0.66 14.92 -8.73
N ASP A 87 -0.65 14.74 -8.84
CA ASP A 87 -1.41 13.81 -7.99
C ASP A 87 -0.98 12.35 -8.23
N ILE A 88 -0.84 11.93 -9.49
CA ILE A 88 -0.38 10.59 -9.82
C ILE A 88 1.02 10.34 -9.25
N LEU A 89 1.95 11.26 -9.40
CA LEU A 89 3.28 11.15 -8.81
C LEU A 89 3.21 11.09 -7.28
N TYR A 90 2.33 11.88 -6.68
CA TYR A 90 2.14 11.90 -5.23
C TYR A 90 1.66 10.54 -4.70
N TYR A 91 0.78 9.85 -5.43
CA TYR A 91 0.23 8.56 -5.02
C TYR A 91 1.11 7.36 -5.37
N THR A 92 2.00 7.47 -6.34
CA THR A 92 2.85 6.37 -6.81
C THR A 92 4.27 6.40 -6.27
N GLN A 93 4.71 7.53 -5.69
CA GLN A 93 6.05 7.66 -5.13
C GLN A 93 6.04 7.61 -3.61
N ASN A 94 6.94 6.80 -3.02
CA ASN A 94 7.03 6.62 -1.56
C ASN A 94 5.68 6.27 -0.91
N GLU A 95 4.91 5.45 -1.56
CA GLU A 95 3.52 5.08 -1.31
C GLU A 95 3.28 4.61 0.13
N PHE A 96 4.26 3.93 0.73
CA PHE A 96 4.21 3.40 2.09
C PHE A 96 4.89 4.29 3.15
N THR A 97 5.24 5.52 2.78
CA THR A 97 5.78 6.51 3.73
C THR A 97 4.66 7.41 4.22
N ASN A 98 4.52 7.54 5.55
CA ASN A 98 3.64 8.55 6.14
C ASN A 98 4.17 9.94 5.75
N ARG A 99 3.32 10.77 5.19
CA ARG A 99 3.71 12.09 4.65
C ARG A 99 2.57 13.09 4.68
N ALA A 100 2.93 14.35 4.61
CA ALA A 100 2.00 15.46 4.45
C ALA A 100 2.60 16.53 3.53
N LYS A 101 1.74 17.35 2.90
CA LYS A 101 2.18 18.58 2.20
C LYS A 101 2.12 19.75 3.17
N VAL A 102 3.26 20.39 3.43
CA VAL A 102 3.36 21.58 4.31
C VAL A 102 4.08 22.68 3.51
N ASP A 103 3.44 23.80 3.36
CA ASP A 103 3.96 24.93 2.56
C ASP A 103 4.40 24.54 1.14
N GLY A 104 3.63 23.63 0.50
CA GLY A 104 3.93 23.11 -0.84
C GLY A 104 5.03 22.05 -0.90
N MET A 105 5.63 21.67 0.23
CA MET A 105 6.66 20.64 0.31
C MET A 105 6.08 19.34 0.87
N ILE A 106 6.50 18.20 0.30
CA ILE A 106 6.18 16.89 0.84
C ILE A 106 7.19 16.59 1.95
N ILE A 107 6.69 16.38 3.17
CA ILE A 107 7.51 16.03 4.33
C ILE A 107 7.16 14.63 4.82
N PRO A 108 8.13 13.77 5.12
CA PRO A 108 7.89 12.53 5.86
C PRO A 108 7.51 12.87 7.30
N THR A 109 6.61 12.08 7.89
CA THR A 109 6.08 12.34 9.23
C THR A 109 5.71 11.01 9.92
N THR A 110 5.13 11.06 11.10
CA THR A 110 4.59 9.90 11.80
C THR A 110 3.06 9.92 11.79
N ILE A 111 2.43 8.77 12.06
CA ILE A 111 0.97 8.69 12.11
C ILE A 111 0.40 9.53 13.27
N GLU A 112 1.16 9.64 14.38
CA GLU A 112 0.82 10.47 15.52
C GLU A 112 0.82 11.95 15.14
N GLU A 113 1.86 12.40 14.43
CA GLU A 113 1.94 13.77 13.95
C GLU A 113 0.85 14.07 12.90
N ILE A 114 0.52 13.12 12.02
CA ILE A 114 -0.61 13.29 11.10
C ILE A 114 -1.89 13.51 11.90
N ASN A 115 -2.18 12.67 12.89
CA ASN A 115 -3.39 12.78 13.70
C ASN A 115 -3.47 14.10 14.48
N GLU A 116 -2.33 14.59 15.01
CA GLU A 116 -2.29 15.78 15.87
C GLU A 116 -2.21 17.08 15.07
N LYS A 117 -1.47 17.10 13.95
CA LYS A 117 -1.09 18.36 13.27
C LYS A 117 -1.63 18.47 11.86
N TYR A 118 -1.75 17.34 11.13
CA TYR A 118 -1.98 17.35 9.68
C TYR A 118 -3.31 16.69 9.28
N ASN A 119 -4.20 16.45 10.23
CA ASN A 119 -5.51 15.84 10.00
C ASN A 119 -6.56 16.92 9.64
N SER A 120 -6.29 17.73 8.64
CA SER A 120 -7.23 18.70 8.09
C SER A 120 -6.95 18.95 6.61
N ALA A 121 -7.93 19.53 5.92
CA ALA A 121 -7.79 19.85 4.49
C ALA A 121 -6.59 20.77 4.23
N GLY A 122 -5.94 20.56 3.09
CA GLY A 122 -4.77 21.31 2.64
C GLY A 122 -3.42 20.65 2.97
N PHE A 123 -3.38 19.68 3.90
CA PHE A 123 -2.13 18.94 4.18
C PHE A 123 -1.96 17.69 3.31
N HIS A 124 -2.99 17.24 2.62
CA HIS A 124 -2.96 16.04 1.76
C HIS A 124 -2.23 14.85 2.42
N ALA A 125 -2.48 14.63 3.72
CA ALA A 125 -1.77 13.63 4.49
C ALA A 125 -2.07 12.21 3.99
N ILE A 126 -1.05 11.34 4.02
CA ILE A 126 -1.12 9.92 3.62
C ILE A 126 -0.58 9.03 4.76
N ASP A 127 -1.36 8.01 5.09
CA ASP A 127 -1.03 7.01 6.12
C ASP A 127 -0.25 5.83 5.53
N GLY A 128 0.94 6.09 4.98
CA GLY A 128 1.70 5.09 4.23
C GLY A 128 1.97 3.79 4.99
N THR A 129 2.23 3.86 6.31
CA THR A 129 2.42 2.66 7.14
C THR A 129 1.15 1.83 7.31
N VAL A 130 -0.02 2.47 7.33
CA VAL A 130 -1.32 1.79 7.33
C VAL A 130 -1.58 1.16 5.97
N LEU A 131 -1.32 1.89 4.89
CA LEU A 131 -1.45 1.37 3.53
C LEU A 131 -0.54 0.17 3.30
N LYS A 132 0.71 0.17 3.82
CA LYS A 132 1.57 -1.03 3.78
C LYS A 132 0.99 -2.21 4.55
N ALA A 133 0.31 -1.96 5.66
CA ALA A 133 -0.38 -3.02 6.37
C ALA A 133 -1.59 -3.55 5.59
N CYS A 134 -2.32 -2.67 4.89
CA CYS A 134 -3.43 -3.05 4.01
C CYS A 134 -2.96 -3.86 2.79
N ASP A 135 -1.83 -3.48 2.17
CA ASP A 135 -1.19 -4.20 1.07
C ASP A 135 -0.82 -5.63 1.49
N ASN A 136 -0.13 -5.78 2.61
CA ASN A 136 0.20 -7.10 3.14
C ASN A 136 -1.05 -7.91 3.52
N LEU A 137 -2.09 -7.27 4.05
CA LEU A 137 -3.36 -7.93 4.36
C LEU A 137 -4.08 -8.38 3.09
N ALA A 138 -4.08 -7.58 2.01
CA ALA A 138 -4.65 -7.95 0.73
C ALA A 138 -3.93 -9.17 0.15
N ALA A 139 -2.60 -9.16 0.10
CA ALA A 139 -1.80 -10.30 -0.34
C ALA A 139 -2.08 -11.57 0.50
N PHE A 140 -2.20 -11.42 1.82
CA PHE A 140 -2.57 -12.52 2.70
C PHE A 140 -3.96 -13.09 2.39
N VAL A 141 -4.96 -12.22 2.21
CA VAL A 141 -6.35 -12.64 1.89
C VAL A 141 -6.40 -13.38 0.56
N GLU A 142 -5.64 -12.94 -0.44
CA GLU A 142 -5.53 -13.61 -1.74
C GLU A 142 -4.98 -15.04 -1.62
N VAL A 143 -3.90 -15.21 -0.83
CA VAL A 143 -3.34 -16.54 -0.55
C VAL A 143 -4.33 -17.39 0.23
N TRP A 144 -4.94 -16.85 1.26
CA TRP A 144 -5.92 -17.54 2.09
C TRP A 144 -7.14 -18.02 1.27
N LEU A 145 -7.67 -17.16 0.39
CA LEU A 145 -8.76 -17.52 -0.53
C LEU A 145 -8.31 -18.59 -1.53
N SER A 146 -7.13 -18.45 -2.14
CA SER A 146 -6.60 -19.42 -3.10
C SER A 146 -6.51 -20.82 -2.48
N ARG A 147 -6.03 -20.91 -1.25
CA ARG A 147 -5.96 -22.19 -0.50
C ARG A 147 -7.34 -22.80 -0.26
N ARG A 148 -8.35 -22.00 0.04
CA ARG A 148 -9.74 -22.48 0.18
C ARG A 148 -10.32 -23.06 -1.10
N TYR A 149 -9.82 -22.64 -2.25
CA TYR A 149 -10.15 -23.21 -3.56
C TYR A 149 -9.19 -24.33 -3.99
N GLY A 150 -8.37 -24.85 -3.09
CA GLY A 150 -7.47 -25.99 -3.33
C GLY A 150 -6.19 -25.63 -4.09
N ILE A 151 -5.88 -24.33 -4.25
CA ILE A 151 -4.63 -23.87 -4.87
C ILE A 151 -3.62 -23.62 -3.77
N THR A 152 -2.60 -24.49 -3.68
CA THR A 152 -1.55 -24.38 -2.66
C THR A 152 -0.17 -24.49 -3.27
N SER A 153 0.81 -23.88 -2.62
CA SER A 153 2.24 -24.11 -2.85
C SER A 153 3.02 -23.86 -1.57
N PRO A 154 4.21 -24.45 -1.39
CA PRO A 154 5.06 -24.18 -0.24
C PRO A 154 5.36 -22.69 -0.05
N HIS A 155 5.55 -21.94 -1.14
CA HIS A 155 5.81 -20.48 -1.09
C HIS A 155 4.59 -19.69 -0.60
N MET A 156 3.37 -20.09 -0.98
CA MET A 156 2.14 -19.45 -0.49
C MET A 156 1.96 -19.68 1.01
N GLU A 157 2.21 -20.90 1.48
CA GLU A 157 2.09 -21.24 2.91
C GLU A 157 3.13 -20.52 3.75
N GLU A 158 4.35 -20.41 3.26
CA GLU A 158 5.43 -19.66 3.92
C GLU A 158 5.12 -18.16 3.94
N GLY A 159 4.65 -17.60 2.83
CA GLY A 159 4.23 -16.19 2.73
C GLY A 159 3.11 -15.86 3.70
N GLU A 160 2.06 -16.67 3.74
CA GLU A 160 0.94 -16.53 4.69
C GLU A 160 1.44 -16.52 6.14
N ARG A 161 2.29 -17.47 6.49
CA ARG A 161 2.85 -17.60 7.85
C ARG A 161 3.73 -16.40 8.20
N SER A 162 4.59 -15.97 7.28
CA SER A 162 5.50 -14.86 7.49
C SER A 162 4.77 -13.54 7.68
N ILE A 163 3.72 -13.27 6.89
CA ILE A 163 2.92 -12.06 7.03
C ILE A 163 2.17 -12.08 8.37
N ARG A 164 1.53 -13.20 8.73
CA ARG A 164 0.82 -13.34 10.00
C ARG A 164 1.76 -13.13 11.21
N GLU A 165 2.97 -13.66 11.16
CA GLU A 165 3.97 -13.44 12.20
C GLU A 165 4.44 -11.99 12.27
N LEU A 166 4.63 -11.34 11.12
CA LEU A 166 5.02 -9.92 11.03
C LEU A 166 4.01 -8.99 11.71
N TYR A 167 2.72 -9.33 11.65
CA TYR A 167 1.64 -8.52 12.21
C TYR A 167 1.11 -9.02 13.55
N ARG A 168 1.65 -10.11 14.10
CA ARG A 168 1.29 -10.59 15.44
C ARG A 168 1.50 -9.48 16.46
N ASN A 169 0.45 -9.11 17.19
CA ASN A 169 0.44 -8.03 18.19
C ASN A 169 0.82 -6.64 17.63
N LYS A 170 0.71 -6.41 16.33
CA LYS A 170 1.09 -5.13 15.74
C LYS A 170 -0.09 -4.18 15.69
N VAL A 171 0.08 -3.04 16.38
CA VAL A 171 -0.87 -1.92 16.37
C VAL A 171 -0.24 -0.77 15.56
N ILE A 172 -0.98 -0.24 14.59
CA ILE A 172 -0.56 0.89 13.75
C ILE A 172 -1.67 1.94 13.81
N GLY A 173 -1.34 3.14 14.28
CA GLY A 173 -2.32 4.22 14.45
C GLY A 173 -3.51 3.88 15.35
N GLY A 174 -3.36 2.89 16.24
CA GLY A 174 -4.45 2.41 17.09
C GLY A 174 -5.30 1.28 16.47
N ILE A 175 -5.00 0.82 15.25
CA ILE A 175 -5.61 -0.34 14.62
C ILE A 175 -4.77 -1.57 14.95
N ASP A 176 -5.38 -2.54 15.62
CA ASP A 176 -4.76 -3.84 15.95
C ASP A 176 -4.84 -4.78 14.74
N PHE A 177 -3.81 -4.76 13.92
CA PHE A 177 -3.72 -5.64 12.75
C PHE A 177 -3.57 -7.11 13.15
N GLY A 178 -2.96 -7.43 14.29
CA GLY A 178 -2.87 -8.81 14.77
C GLY A 178 -4.25 -9.45 14.92
N ARG A 179 -5.19 -8.73 15.52
CA ARG A 179 -6.58 -9.20 15.63
C ARG A 179 -7.27 -9.34 14.28
N VAL A 180 -6.98 -8.47 13.32
CA VAL A 180 -7.56 -8.61 11.96
C VAL A 180 -7.11 -9.92 11.32
N TYR A 181 -5.84 -10.30 11.45
CA TYR A 181 -5.35 -11.59 10.94
C TYR A 181 -5.93 -12.80 11.69
N ASP A 182 -6.26 -12.66 12.98
CA ASP A 182 -6.87 -13.74 13.78
C ASP A 182 -8.29 -14.10 13.34
N GLU A 183 -9.01 -13.17 12.66
CA GLU A 183 -10.34 -13.45 12.10
C GLU A 183 -10.29 -14.42 10.88
N PHE A 184 -9.11 -14.70 10.35
CA PHE A 184 -8.91 -15.64 9.26
C PHE A 184 -8.45 -17.00 9.83
N PRO A 185 -9.34 -18.01 9.96
CA PRO A 185 -8.95 -19.30 10.54
C PRO A 185 -7.87 -19.97 9.70
N LEU A 186 -6.89 -20.56 10.39
CA LEU A 186 -5.94 -21.46 9.76
C LEU A 186 -6.74 -22.65 9.20
N ASN A 187 -6.68 -22.88 7.90
CA ASN A 187 -7.31 -24.05 7.31
C ASN A 187 -6.60 -25.29 7.88
N SER A 188 -7.36 -26.12 8.59
CA SER A 188 -6.97 -27.47 9.03
C SER A 188 -6.88 -28.41 7.85
#